data_67d9f35abd13cc0d15bbbe288d16d1af
#
_entry.id   67d9f35abd13cc0d15bbbe288d16d1af
#
_cell.length_a   1.000
_cell.length_b   1.000
_cell.length_c   1.000
_cell.angle_alpha   90.00
_cell.angle_beta   90.00
_cell.angle_gamma   90.00
#
_symmetry.space_group_name_H-M   'P 1'
#
loop_
_entity.id
_entity.type
_entity.pdbx_description
1 polymer ?
#
loop_
_entity_poly.entity_id
_entity_poly.type
_entity_poly.pdbx_seq_one_letter_code
_entity_poly.pdbx_strand_id
1 'polypeptide(L)'
;LIKPKEALMRIDPDQLNQLLRPVFDLNEKKKALQENRLLAKGLNAGPGAATGKIVFNAEDAVAEAKKGEKVILVRIETSPEDIAGMNAAEGILTARGGMTSHAALVARQMGKVCVAGCGSLIIDYKARTLKVEGSDVVLKEGDWISIDGSTGEVIAGKVETKPSEVIEVLLQKTLKPEDAPTYKIYEQIMNWADEYRRLNVRTNADQPDQAANAVAFGAEGIGLCRTEHMFFGEGKIGPMREMILADNVEDRRKALAKLLPFQRADFEGIFEAMDGRPVTIRTIDPPLHEFLPHDEAGQKQV
;
A
#
# COMPACT_ATOMS: atom_id res chain seq x y z
N LEU A 1 16.87 -12.62 -32.09
CA LEU A 1 17.02 -12.22 -30.69
C LEU A 1 17.12 -10.69 -30.62
N ILE A 2 16.42 -10.04 -29.73
CA ILE A 2 16.46 -8.58 -29.51
C ILE A 2 17.59 -8.22 -28.54
N LYS A 3 18.07 -6.97 -28.61
CA LYS A 3 19.11 -6.47 -27.70
C LYS A 3 18.48 -6.08 -26.35
N PRO A 4 19.26 -6.06 -25.22
CA PRO A 4 18.74 -5.69 -23.90
C PRO A 4 18.00 -4.35 -23.90
N LYS A 5 18.53 -3.32 -24.56
CA LYS A 5 17.89 -2.00 -24.69
C LYS A 5 16.50 -2.10 -25.34
N GLU A 6 16.37 -2.93 -26.38
CA GLU A 6 15.11 -3.11 -27.09
C GLU A 6 14.11 -3.93 -26.23
N ALA A 7 14.61 -4.92 -25.49
CA ALA A 7 13.81 -5.67 -24.52
C ALA A 7 13.26 -4.75 -23.44
N LEU A 8 14.13 -3.91 -22.85
CA LEU A 8 13.73 -2.94 -21.83
C LEU A 8 12.64 -1.98 -22.32
N MET A 9 12.74 -1.48 -23.54
CA MET A 9 11.74 -0.57 -24.13
C MET A 9 10.37 -1.20 -24.39
N ARG A 10 10.27 -2.51 -24.34
CA ARG A 10 9.00 -3.26 -24.49
C ARG A 10 8.33 -3.60 -23.15
N ILE A 11 9.04 -3.40 -22.06
CA ILE A 11 8.50 -3.64 -20.71
C ILE A 11 7.74 -2.39 -20.27
N ASP A 12 6.48 -2.56 -19.91
CA ASP A 12 5.69 -1.54 -19.28
C ASP A 12 6.14 -1.40 -17.81
N PRO A 13 6.61 -0.21 -17.36
CA PRO A 13 7.03 -0.02 -15.97
C PRO A 13 5.96 -0.40 -14.94
N ASP A 14 4.68 -0.20 -15.24
CA ASP A 14 3.58 -0.57 -14.34
C ASP A 14 3.50 -2.08 -14.10
N GLN A 15 3.98 -2.91 -15.04
CA GLN A 15 4.05 -4.35 -14.85
C GLN A 15 5.07 -4.76 -13.77
N LEU A 16 6.12 -3.96 -13.53
CA LEU A 16 7.09 -4.23 -12.47
C LEU A 16 6.44 -4.11 -11.07
N ASN A 17 5.43 -3.26 -10.92
CA ASN A 17 4.69 -3.16 -9.68
C ASN A 17 4.00 -4.48 -9.27
N GLN A 18 3.69 -5.35 -10.23
CA GLN A 18 3.11 -6.66 -9.93
C GLN A 18 4.11 -7.58 -9.24
N LEU A 19 5.41 -7.44 -9.54
CA LEU A 19 6.48 -8.23 -8.91
C LEU A 19 6.71 -7.85 -7.44
N LEU A 20 6.22 -6.68 -7.02
CA LEU A 20 6.34 -6.19 -5.64
C LEU A 20 5.15 -6.61 -4.76
N ARG A 21 4.15 -7.28 -5.32
CA ARG A 21 2.93 -7.67 -4.61
C ARG A 21 2.97 -9.12 -4.17
N PRO A 22 2.27 -9.47 -3.07
CA PRO A 22 2.04 -10.86 -2.72
C PRO A 22 1.40 -11.61 -3.87
N VAL A 23 1.74 -12.86 -4.01
CA VAL A 23 1.18 -13.79 -5.00
C VAL A 23 0.59 -15.00 -4.30
N PHE A 24 -0.33 -15.72 -4.95
CA PHE A 24 -0.76 -17.00 -4.42
C PHE A 24 0.33 -18.06 -4.59
N ASP A 25 0.40 -19.00 -3.64
CA ASP A 25 1.08 -20.25 -3.90
C ASP A 25 0.44 -20.93 -5.12
N LEU A 26 1.26 -21.16 -6.15
CA LEU A 26 0.78 -21.67 -7.45
C LEU A 26 0.12 -23.06 -7.33
N ASN A 27 0.59 -23.90 -6.43
CA ASN A 27 0.05 -25.23 -6.22
C ASN A 27 -1.31 -25.16 -5.51
N GLU A 28 -1.39 -24.33 -4.45
CA GLU A 28 -2.62 -24.10 -3.70
C GLU A 28 -3.70 -23.45 -4.60
N LYS A 29 -3.34 -22.46 -5.39
CA LYS A 29 -4.25 -21.82 -6.35
C LYS A 29 -4.76 -22.83 -7.38
N LYS A 30 -3.86 -23.62 -7.97
CA LYS A 30 -4.21 -24.65 -8.97
C LYS A 30 -5.15 -25.71 -8.38
N LYS A 31 -4.88 -26.16 -7.17
CA LYS A 31 -5.74 -27.09 -6.43
C LYS A 31 -7.14 -26.47 -6.20
N ALA A 32 -7.22 -25.24 -5.74
CA ALA A 32 -8.49 -24.56 -5.52
C ALA A 32 -9.33 -24.44 -6.81
N LEU A 33 -8.70 -24.17 -7.94
CA LEU A 33 -9.37 -24.13 -9.24
C LEU A 33 -9.85 -25.52 -9.70
N GLN A 34 -9.07 -26.58 -9.44
CA GLN A 34 -9.46 -27.97 -9.74
C GLN A 34 -10.64 -28.44 -8.85
N GLU A 35 -10.73 -27.91 -7.63
CA GLU A 35 -11.84 -28.17 -6.70
C GLU A 35 -13.09 -27.33 -7.03
N ASN A 36 -13.15 -26.63 -8.18
CA ASN A 36 -14.24 -25.75 -8.60
C ASN A 36 -14.56 -24.62 -7.60
N ARG A 37 -13.56 -24.11 -6.91
CA ARG A 37 -13.70 -23.01 -5.94
C ARG A 37 -13.69 -21.61 -6.58
N LEU A 38 -13.55 -21.49 -7.89
CA LEU A 38 -13.68 -20.24 -8.62
C LEU A 38 -15.14 -19.77 -8.56
N LEU A 39 -15.38 -18.61 -7.93
CA LEU A 39 -16.71 -18.04 -7.74
C LEU A 39 -17.10 -17.09 -8.89
N ALA A 40 -16.16 -16.23 -9.26
CA ALA A 40 -16.39 -15.16 -10.22
C ALA A 40 -15.09 -14.71 -10.85
N LYS A 41 -15.21 -13.95 -11.94
CA LYS A 41 -14.11 -13.22 -12.54
C LYS A 41 -14.53 -11.78 -12.81
N GLY A 42 -13.74 -10.85 -12.30
CA GLY A 42 -13.92 -9.40 -12.50
C GLY A 42 -12.73 -8.79 -13.22
N LEU A 43 -12.60 -7.47 -13.13
CA LEU A 43 -11.50 -6.71 -13.70
C LEU A 43 -10.30 -6.74 -12.76
N ASN A 44 -9.11 -6.87 -13.33
CA ASN A 44 -7.82 -6.84 -12.64
C ASN A 44 -7.43 -5.40 -12.25
N ALA A 45 -8.13 -4.84 -11.28
CA ALA A 45 -8.08 -3.42 -10.93
C ALA A 45 -6.89 -3.02 -10.05
N GLY A 46 -6.41 -3.92 -9.20
CA GLY A 46 -5.21 -3.73 -8.37
C GLY A 46 -4.44 -5.03 -8.25
N PRO A 47 -3.23 -5.15 -8.83
CA PRO A 47 -2.51 -6.42 -8.95
C PRO A 47 -2.09 -6.99 -7.60
N GLY A 48 -1.92 -8.33 -7.56
CA GLY A 48 -1.50 -9.10 -6.39
C GLY A 48 -2.54 -10.11 -5.94
N ALA A 49 -2.21 -10.84 -4.88
CA ALA A 49 -3.08 -11.83 -4.24
C ALA A 49 -3.44 -11.39 -2.83
N ALA A 50 -4.71 -11.50 -2.46
CA ALA A 50 -5.17 -11.24 -1.11
C ALA A 50 -6.14 -12.32 -0.66
N THR A 51 -6.02 -12.71 0.62
CA THR A 51 -6.89 -13.68 1.27
C THR A 51 -7.34 -13.11 2.62
N GLY A 52 -8.63 -13.18 2.90
CA GLY A 52 -9.19 -12.67 4.15
C GLY A 52 -10.63 -13.09 4.36
N LYS A 53 -11.16 -12.75 5.53
CA LYS A 53 -12.56 -12.91 5.86
C LYS A 53 -13.41 -11.84 5.19
N ILE A 54 -14.57 -12.19 4.70
CA ILE A 54 -15.50 -11.24 4.08
C ILE A 54 -16.02 -10.27 5.13
N VAL A 55 -15.94 -8.97 4.81
CA VAL A 55 -16.63 -7.90 5.54
C VAL A 55 -17.35 -6.99 4.52
N PHE A 56 -18.56 -6.51 4.89
CA PHE A 56 -19.41 -5.78 3.96
C PHE A 56 -19.47 -4.27 4.19
N ASN A 57 -18.80 -3.75 5.22
CA ASN A 57 -18.71 -2.32 5.47
C ASN A 57 -17.30 -1.91 5.94
N ALA A 58 -17.01 -0.61 5.84
CA ALA A 58 -15.69 -0.06 6.15
C ALA A 58 -15.37 -0.12 7.65
N GLU A 59 -16.36 0.08 8.50
CA GLU A 59 -16.19 0.10 9.97
C GLU A 59 -15.82 -1.29 10.49
N ASP A 60 -16.49 -2.35 10.02
CA ASP A 60 -16.17 -3.73 10.36
C ASP A 60 -14.77 -4.11 9.83
N ALA A 61 -14.39 -3.63 8.62
CA ALA A 61 -13.05 -3.87 8.10
C ALA A 61 -11.97 -3.29 9.03
N VAL A 62 -12.15 -2.05 9.50
CA VAL A 62 -11.23 -1.41 10.45
C VAL A 62 -11.23 -2.13 11.80
N ALA A 63 -12.41 -2.51 12.30
CA ALA A 63 -12.54 -3.19 13.59
C ALA A 63 -11.86 -4.56 13.61
N GLU A 64 -12.07 -5.37 12.57
CA GLU A 64 -11.47 -6.70 12.46
C GLU A 64 -9.96 -6.62 12.20
N ALA A 65 -9.50 -5.69 11.35
CA ALA A 65 -8.07 -5.46 11.12
C ALA A 65 -7.34 -5.03 12.41
N LYS A 66 -7.95 -4.22 13.28
CA LYS A 66 -7.39 -3.87 14.59
C LYS A 66 -7.23 -5.08 15.54
N LYS A 67 -8.02 -6.13 15.35
CA LYS A 67 -7.87 -7.40 16.08
C LYS A 67 -6.79 -8.31 15.48
N GLY A 68 -6.15 -7.91 14.39
CA GLY A 68 -5.16 -8.70 13.65
C GLY A 68 -5.76 -9.66 12.63
N GLU A 69 -7.06 -9.57 12.36
CA GLU A 69 -7.72 -10.41 11.36
C GLU A 69 -7.47 -9.87 9.94
N LYS A 70 -7.23 -10.77 9.01
CA LYS A 70 -7.15 -10.45 7.58
C LYS A 70 -8.55 -10.40 7.00
N VAL A 71 -8.91 -9.28 6.37
CA VAL A 71 -10.24 -9.08 5.81
C VAL A 71 -10.19 -8.64 4.35
N ILE A 72 -11.22 -9.05 3.60
CA ILE A 72 -11.52 -8.55 2.25
C ILE A 72 -12.78 -7.70 2.35
N LEU A 73 -12.67 -6.42 1.96
CA LEU A 73 -13.82 -5.52 1.90
C LEU A 73 -14.63 -5.82 0.63
N VAL A 74 -15.87 -6.28 0.81
CA VAL A 74 -16.77 -6.67 -0.28
C VAL A 74 -17.91 -5.66 -0.38
N ARG A 75 -17.99 -4.95 -1.51
CA ARG A 75 -18.98 -3.91 -1.74
C ARG A 75 -19.69 -4.11 -3.08
N ILE A 76 -20.91 -3.56 -3.22
CA ILE A 76 -21.51 -3.40 -4.55
C ILE A 76 -20.68 -2.40 -5.35
N GLU A 77 -20.41 -1.24 -4.76
CA GLU A 77 -19.52 -0.18 -5.21
C GLU A 77 -18.90 0.47 -3.98
N THR A 78 -17.69 1.01 -4.08
CA THR A 78 -17.08 1.81 -3.00
C THR A 78 -17.36 3.29 -3.18
N SER A 79 -17.40 4.01 -2.07
CA SER A 79 -17.54 5.45 -1.97
C SER A 79 -16.36 6.06 -1.17
N PRO A 80 -16.19 7.39 -1.14
CA PRO A 80 -15.17 8.04 -0.31
C PRO A 80 -15.26 7.68 1.19
N GLU A 81 -16.44 7.34 1.68
CA GLU A 81 -16.66 6.89 3.07
C GLU A 81 -15.99 5.53 3.37
N ASP A 82 -15.75 4.72 2.34
CA ASP A 82 -15.12 3.41 2.47
C ASP A 82 -13.58 3.47 2.59
N ILE A 83 -12.94 4.63 2.41
CA ILE A 83 -11.47 4.78 2.34
C ILE A 83 -10.76 4.16 3.55
N ALA A 84 -11.25 4.38 4.75
CA ALA A 84 -10.65 3.80 5.97
C ALA A 84 -10.70 2.27 5.96
N GLY A 85 -11.83 1.69 5.56
CA GLY A 85 -12.00 0.24 5.41
C GLY A 85 -11.17 -0.35 4.28
N MET A 86 -11.09 0.35 3.15
CA MET A 86 -10.23 -0.04 2.02
C MET A 86 -8.75 -0.09 2.43
N ASN A 87 -8.30 0.87 3.23
CA ASN A 87 -6.93 0.90 3.73
C ASN A 87 -6.65 -0.21 4.75
N ALA A 88 -7.62 -0.54 5.60
CA ALA A 88 -7.49 -1.59 6.61
C ALA A 88 -7.55 -3.00 6.02
N ALA A 89 -8.29 -3.22 4.93
CA ALA A 89 -8.45 -4.51 4.29
C ALA A 89 -7.18 -4.97 3.56
N GLU A 90 -6.99 -6.30 3.45
CA GLU A 90 -5.96 -6.91 2.60
C GLU A 90 -6.28 -6.71 1.11
N GLY A 91 -7.56 -6.67 0.77
CA GLY A 91 -8.01 -6.45 -0.60
C GLY A 91 -9.46 -5.98 -0.70
N ILE A 92 -9.81 -5.50 -1.88
CA ILE A 92 -11.13 -4.94 -2.19
C ILE A 92 -11.77 -5.73 -3.32
N LEU A 93 -13.03 -6.11 -3.14
CA LEU A 93 -13.86 -6.80 -4.12
C LEU A 93 -15.13 -6.01 -4.36
N THR A 94 -15.43 -5.65 -5.62
CA THR A 94 -16.70 -5.00 -5.95
C THR A 94 -17.49 -5.74 -7.00
N ALA A 95 -18.82 -5.77 -6.83
CA ALA A 95 -19.72 -6.35 -7.80
C ALA A 95 -19.87 -5.45 -9.05
N ARG A 96 -19.77 -4.14 -8.87
CA ARG A 96 -19.87 -3.13 -9.94
C ARG A 96 -18.64 -2.26 -10.00
N GLY A 97 -18.49 -1.53 -11.11
CA GLY A 97 -17.40 -0.60 -11.34
C GLY A 97 -16.43 -1.07 -12.41
N GLY A 98 -15.80 -0.12 -13.08
CA GLY A 98 -14.79 -0.32 -14.12
C GLY A 98 -13.38 -0.03 -13.63
N MET A 99 -12.41 -0.06 -14.54
CA MET A 99 -11.00 0.28 -14.27
C MET A 99 -10.78 1.73 -13.81
N THR A 100 -11.77 2.60 -14.04
CA THR A 100 -11.79 4.01 -13.61
C THR A 100 -12.75 4.26 -12.44
N SER A 101 -13.32 3.20 -11.85
CA SER A 101 -14.18 3.33 -10.66
C SER A 101 -13.39 3.80 -9.44
N HIS A 102 -14.09 4.34 -8.46
CA HIS A 102 -13.50 4.74 -7.18
C HIS A 102 -12.69 3.59 -6.54
N ALA A 103 -13.24 2.37 -6.49
CA ALA A 103 -12.56 1.19 -5.97
C ALA A 103 -11.21 0.95 -6.67
N ALA A 104 -11.20 0.96 -8.01
CA ALA A 104 -10.00 0.69 -8.80
C ALA A 104 -8.94 1.78 -8.66
N LEU A 105 -9.33 3.05 -8.66
CA LEU A 105 -8.39 4.18 -8.55
C LEU A 105 -7.78 4.25 -7.15
N VAL A 106 -8.60 4.20 -6.12
CA VAL A 106 -8.14 4.31 -4.72
C VAL A 106 -7.33 3.08 -4.32
N ALA A 107 -7.75 1.86 -4.71
CA ALA A 107 -6.97 0.65 -4.43
C ALA A 107 -5.57 0.71 -5.04
N ARG A 108 -5.44 1.17 -6.29
CA ARG A 108 -4.12 1.37 -6.93
C ARG A 108 -3.27 2.41 -6.20
N GLN A 109 -3.86 3.54 -5.83
CA GLN A 109 -3.18 4.58 -5.08
C GLN A 109 -2.67 4.07 -3.71
N MET A 110 -3.48 3.27 -3.02
CA MET A 110 -3.13 2.65 -1.73
C MET A 110 -2.22 1.42 -1.87
N GLY A 111 -2.01 0.95 -3.09
CA GLY A 111 -1.28 -0.29 -3.32
C GLY A 111 -2.01 -1.54 -2.84
N LYS A 112 -3.33 -1.53 -2.77
CA LYS A 112 -4.16 -2.66 -2.35
C LYS A 112 -4.57 -3.55 -3.51
N VAL A 113 -4.71 -4.84 -3.24
CA VAL A 113 -5.26 -5.80 -4.19
C VAL A 113 -6.73 -5.46 -4.45
N CYS A 114 -7.13 -5.43 -5.73
CA CYS A 114 -8.51 -5.08 -6.08
C CYS A 114 -9.00 -5.90 -7.27
N VAL A 115 -10.16 -6.52 -7.10
CA VAL A 115 -10.95 -7.09 -8.19
C VAL A 115 -12.26 -6.31 -8.26
N ALA A 116 -12.49 -5.62 -9.39
CA ALA A 116 -13.65 -4.76 -9.55
C ALA A 116 -14.61 -5.30 -10.62
N GLY A 117 -15.88 -4.91 -10.52
CA GLY A 117 -16.86 -5.23 -11.55
C GLY A 117 -17.18 -6.72 -11.71
N CYS A 118 -17.21 -7.47 -10.63
CA CYS A 118 -17.65 -8.87 -10.62
C CYS A 118 -19.17 -8.94 -10.69
N GLY A 119 -19.76 -8.72 -11.86
CA GLY A 119 -21.21 -8.61 -12.07
C GLY A 119 -22.03 -9.83 -11.71
N SER A 120 -21.41 -11.02 -11.66
CA SER A 120 -22.05 -12.26 -11.20
C SER A 120 -22.19 -12.36 -9.68
N LEU A 121 -21.64 -11.42 -8.90
CA LEU A 121 -21.74 -11.39 -7.45
C LEU A 121 -22.95 -10.57 -7.01
N ILE A 122 -23.81 -11.20 -6.21
CA ILE A 122 -25.00 -10.57 -5.60
C ILE A 122 -24.73 -10.39 -4.11
N ILE A 123 -24.63 -9.13 -3.67
CA ILE A 123 -24.32 -8.74 -2.30
C ILE A 123 -25.61 -8.28 -1.63
N ASP A 124 -25.94 -8.92 -0.50
CA ASP A 124 -27.05 -8.52 0.39
C ASP A 124 -26.47 -8.03 1.72
N TYR A 125 -26.47 -6.71 1.92
CA TYR A 125 -25.96 -6.09 3.15
C TYR A 125 -26.82 -6.39 4.38
N LYS A 126 -28.14 -6.60 4.20
CA LYS A 126 -29.04 -6.91 5.33
C LYS A 126 -28.85 -8.34 5.81
N ALA A 127 -28.76 -9.28 4.89
CA ALA A 127 -28.49 -10.67 5.18
C ALA A 127 -27.02 -10.95 5.47
N ARG A 128 -26.11 -9.98 5.19
CA ARG A 128 -24.64 -10.13 5.26
C ARG A 128 -24.17 -11.35 4.48
N THR A 129 -24.59 -11.43 3.20
CA THR A 129 -24.26 -12.55 2.31
C THR A 129 -23.78 -12.10 0.95
N LEU A 130 -22.91 -12.92 0.38
CA LEU A 130 -22.43 -12.88 -0.99
C LEU A 130 -22.92 -14.13 -1.71
N LYS A 131 -23.65 -13.97 -2.79
CA LYS A 131 -24.15 -15.07 -3.64
C LYS A 131 -23.52 -14.95 -5.03
N VAL A 132 -23.41 -16.09 -5.71
CA VAL A 132 -22.96 -16.15 -7.10
C VAL A 132 -24.18 -16.41 -7.98
N GLU A 133 -24.42 -15.57 -8.96
CA GLU A 133 -25.53 -15.70 -9.91
C GLU A 133 -25.45 -17.05 -10.64
N GLY A 134 -26.58 -17.76 -10.69
CA GLY A 134 -26.63 -19.08 -11.34
C GLY A 134 -25.97 -20.23 -10.55
N SER A 135 -25.62 -20.01 -9.28
CA SER A 135 -25.03 -21.03 -8.40
C SER A 135 -25.73 -21.05 -7.03
N ASP A 136 -25.71 -22.19 -6.38
CA ASP A 136 -26.23 -22.35 -5.01
C ASP A 136 -25.22 -21.87 -3.93
N VAL A 137 -24.05 -21.38 -4.35
CA VAL A 137 -23.00 -20.92 -3.42
C VAL A 137 -23.42 -19.63 -2.74
N VAL A 138 -23.45 -19.67 -1.41
CA VAL A 138 -23.71 -18.52 -0.54
C VAL A 138 -22.62 -18.42 0.50
N LEU A 139 -21.88 -17.32 0.49
CA LEU A 139 -20.88 -16.99 1.50
C LEU A 139 -21.45 -15.95 2.47
N LYS A 140 -21.11 -16.07 3.73
CA LYS A 140 -21.52 -15.15 4.79
C LYS A 140 -20.36 -14.29 5.23
N GLU A 141 -20.67 -13.22 5.94
CA GLU A 141 -19.65 -12.45 6.64
C GLU A 141 -18.82 -13.34 7.56
N GLY A 142 -17.49 -13.12 7.54
CA GLY A 142 -16.53 -13.95 8.25
C GLY A 142 -16.06 -15.20 7.51
N ASP A 143 -16.72 -15.61 6.42
CA ASP A 143 -16.22 -16.70 5.57
C ASP A 143 -14.95 -16.24 4.82
N TRP A 144 -14.04 -17.18 4.60
CA TRP A 144 -12.81 -16.91 3.88
C TRP A 144 -13.04 -16.78 2.38
N ILE A 145 -12.41 -15.77 1.80
CA ILE A 145 -12.36 -15.54 0.36
C ILE A 145 -10.96 -15.14 -0.07
N SER A 146 -10.59 -15.50 -1.28
CA SER A 146 -9.29 -15.15 -1.88
C SER A 146 -9.52 -14.46 -3.21
N ILE A 147 -8.82 -13.36 -3.45
CA ILE A 147 -8.93 -12.59 -4.70
C ILE A 147 -7.56 -12.41 -5.36
N ASP A 148 -7.53 -12.63 -6.66
CA ASP A 148 -6.35 -12.38 -7.51
C ASP A 148 -6.57 -11.12 -8.34
N GLY A 149 -6.00 -10.02 -7.89
CA GLY A 149 -6.11 -8.74 -8.59
C GLY A 149 -5.30 -8.66 -9.89
N SER A 150 -4.44 -9.65 -10.17
CA SER A 150 -3.70 -9.74 -11.44
C SER A 150 -4.49 -10.45 -12.53
N THR A 151 -5.33 -11.44 -12.15
CA THR A 151 -6.15 -12.21 -13.10
C THR A 151 -7.64 -11.88 -13.04
N GLY A 152 -8.07 -11.16 -12.00
CA GLY A 152 -9.48 -10.84 -11.72
C GLY A 152 -10.26 -12.00 -11.10
N GLU A 153 -9.62 -13.06 -10.65
CA GLU A 153 -10.27 -14.25 -10.12
C GLU A 153 -10.67 -14.09 -8.65
N VAL A 154 -11.87 -14.57 -8.33
CA VAL A 154 -12.43 -14.62 -6.97
C VAL A 154 -12.63 -16.09 -6.59
N ILE A 155 -11.99 -16.55 -5.53
CA ILE A 155 -11.90 -17.96 -5.14
C ILE A 155 -12.49 -18.15 -3.73
N ALA A 156 -13.37 -19.13 -3.56
CA ALA A 156 -13.94 -19.47 -2.26
C ALA A 156 -12.87 -20.05 -1.31
N GLY A 157 -12.95 -19.64 -0.04
CA GLY A 157 -12.07 -20.14 1.00
C GLY A 157 -10.67 -19.54 0.96
N LYS A 158 -9.82 -20.06 1.82
CA LYS A 158 -8.44 -19.62 1.97
C LYS A 158 -7.54 -20.25 0.91
N VAL A 159 -6.80 -19.43 0.18
CA VAL A 159 -5.65 -19.82 -0.64
C VAL A 159 -4.44 -19.13 -0.05
N GLU A 160 -3.35 -19.85 0.19
CA GLU A 160 -2.17 -19.27 0.80
C GLU A 160 -1.49 -18.29 -0.15
N THR A 161 -1.09 -17.14 0.43
CA THR A 161 -0.32 -16.11 -0.27
C THR A 161 1.14 -16.20 0.14
N LYS A 162 2.03 -15.99 -0.81
CA LYS A 162 3.45 -15.80 -0.57
C LYS A 162 3.80 -14.33 -0.74
N PRO A 163 4.68 -13.77 0.10
CA PRO A 163 5.19 -12.42 -0.12
C PRO A 163 5.95 -12.36 -1.46
N SER A 164 6.17 -11.14 -1.96
CA SER A 164 6.98 -10.92 -3.13
C SER A 164 8.43 -11.33 -2.87
N GLU A 165 9.03 -12.15 -3.73
CA GLU A 165 10.46 -12.49 -3.65
C GLU A 165 11.35 -11.23 -3.66
N VAL A 166 10.94 -10.19 -4.40
CA VAL A 166 11.66 -8.91 -4.45
C VAL A 166 11.65 -8.23 -3.06
N ILE A 167 10.51 -8.22 -2.40
CA ILE A 167 10.37 -7.67 -1.04
C ILE A 167 11.14 -8.52 -0.02
N GLU A 168 11.06 -9.85 -0.12
CA GLU A 168 11.78 -10.78 0.77
C GLU A 168 13.29 -10.62 0.65
N VAL A 169 13.81 -10.42 -0.56
CA VAL A 169 15.26 -10.23 -0.80
C VAL A 169 15.71 -8.84 -0.38
N LEU A 170 15.03 -7.77 -0.86
CA LEU A 170 15.52 -6.40 -0.70
C LEU A 170 15.25 -5.81 0.69
N LEU A 171 14.06 -6.05 1.24
CA LEU A 171 13.61 -5.41 2.48
C LEU A 171 13.63 -6.34 3.68
N GLN A 172 13.01 -7.51 3.58
CA GLN A 172 12.88 -8.43 4.70
C GLN A 172 14.15 -9.24 4.94
N LYS A 173 14.99 -9.42 3.90
CA LYS A 173 16.21 -10.23 3.91
C LYS A 173 15.99 -11.68 4.38
N THR A 174 14.79 -12.20 4.10
CA THR A 174 14.36 -13.57 4.47
C THR A 174 14.66 -14.59 3.38
N LEU A 175 14.85 -14.14 2.13
CA LEU A 175 15.15 -14.98 0.98
C LEU A 175 16.49 -14.54 0.35
N LYS A 176 17.31 -15.51 -0.04
CA LYS A 176 18.57 -15.21 -0.73
C LYS A 176 18.32 -14.95 -2.23
N PRO A 177 19.09 -14.04 -2.87
CA PRO A 177 18.97 -13.77 -4.30
C PRO A 177 19.09 -15.01 -5.21
N GLU A 178 19.98 -15.95 -4.83
CA GLU A 178 20.18 -17.18 -5.56
C GLU A 178 18.97 -18.11 -5.59
N ASP A 179 18.10 -18.04 -4.57
CA ASP A 179 16.91 -18.87 -4.39
C ASP A 179 15.61 -18.18 -4.86
N ALA A 180 15.73 -16.96 -5.41
CA ALA A 180 14.62 -16.08 -5.79
C ALA A 180 14.56 -15.85 -7.32
N PRO A 181 13.95 -16.75 -8.12
CA PRO A 181 13.93 -16.62 -9.59
C PRO A 181 13.22 -15.35 -10.08
N THR A 182 12.13 -14.93 -9.42
CA THR A 182 11.42 -13.69 -9.77
C THR A 182 12.27 -12.46 -9.49
N TYR A 183 12.99 -12.46 -8.36
CA TYR A 183 13.93 -11.40 -8.02
C TYR A 183 15.06 -11.28 -9.06
N LYS A 184 15.61 -12.41 -9.53
CA LYS A 184 16.67 -12.39 -10.58
C LYS A 184 16.20 -11.72 -11.87
N ILE A 185 14.95 -11.95 -12.26
CA ILE A 185 14.36 -11.30 -13.44
C ILE A 185 14.22 -9.79 -13.18
N TYR A 186 13.70 -9.42 -12.01
CA TYR A 186 13.59 -8.02 -11.57
C TYR A 186 14.97 -7.33 -11.57
N GLU A 187 15.95 -7.92 -10.93
CA GLU A 187 17.32 -7.42 -10.85
C GLU A 187 17.96 -7.23 -12.23
N GLN A 188 17.75 -8.20 -13.13
CA GLN A 188 18.23 -8.11 -14.52
C GLN A 188 17.62 -6.90 -15.25
N ILE A 189 16.31 -6.66 -15.09
CA ILE A 189 15.62 -5.53 -15.71
C ILE A 189 16.15 -4.20 -15.13
N MET A 190 16.32 -4.14 -13.82
CA MET A 190 16.83 -2.95 -13.13
C MET A 190 18.29 -2.67 -13.55
N ASN A 191 19.14 -3.69 -13.66
CA ASN A 191 20.52 -3.54 -14.14
C ASN A 191 20.56 -2.99 -15.57
N TRP A 192 19.68 -3.48 -16.46
CA TRP A 192 19.57 -2.90 -17.80
C TRP A 192 19.09 -1.46 -17.78
N ALA A 193 18.11 -1.14 -16.91
CA ALA A 193 17.64 0.25 -16.75
C ALA A 193 18.78 1.18 -16.30
N ASP A 194 19.60 0.74 -15.35
CA ASP A 194 20.76 1.49 -14.86
C ASP A 194 21.86 1.67 -15.93
N GLU A 195 22.07 0.65 -16.77
CA GLU A 195 23.02 0.74 -17.88
C GLU A 195 22.63 1.80 -18.93
N TYR A 196 21.33 1.94 -19.22
CA TYR A 196 20.86 2.78 -20.33
C TYR A 196 20.33 4.16 -19.89
N ARG A 197 20.00 4.35 -18.61
CA ARG A 197 19.59 5.66 -18.11
C ARG A 197 20.73 6.68 -18.12
N ARG A 198 20.40 7.96 -18.23
CA ARG A 198 21.37 9.07 -18.22
C ARG A 198 21.28 9.93 -16.97
N LEU A 199 20.17 9.86 -16.27
CA LEU A 199 19.88 10.66 -15.08
C LEU A 199 19.90 9.78 -13.84
N ASN A 200 20.34 10.36 -12.74
CA ASN A 200 20.24 9.72 -11.43
C ASN A 200 18.80 9.80 -10.91
N VAL A 201 18.34 8.76 -10.25
CA VAL A 201 16.99 8.68 -9.70
C VAL A 201 17.03 9.00 -8.21
N ARG A 202 16.30 10.04 -7.82
CA ARG A 202 16.12 10.42 -6.41
C ARG A 202 14.67 10.22 -5.99
N THR A 203 14.48 9.77 -4.76
CA THR A 203 13.17 9.53 -4.17
C THR A 203 12.71 10.69 -3.30
N ASN A 204 11.43 10.69 -2.92
CA ASN A 204 10.95 11.42 -1.76
C ASN A 204 10.98 10.48 -0.56
N ALA A 205 11.62 10.87 0.52
CA ALA A 205 11.63 10.15 1.78
C ALA A 205 11.77 11.16 2.93
N ASP A 206 10.96 10.99 3.95
CA ASP A 206 10.78 11.95 5.05
C ASP A 206 11.18 11.31 6.40
N GLN A 207 11.44 9.99 6.43
CA GLN A 207 11.77 9.20 7.61
C GLN A 207 12.90 8.19 7.32
N PRO A 208 13.64 7.73 8.34
CA PRO A 208 14.79 6.82 8.16
C PRO A 208 14.46 5.49 7.47
N ASP A 209 13.34 4.87 7.82
CA ASP A 209 12.88 3.61 7.22
C ASP A 209 12.52 3.77 5.74
N GLN A 210 11.88 4.88 5.38
CA GLN A 210 11.59 5.23 3.99
C GLN A 210 12.87 5.42 3.18
N ALA A 211 13.87 6.09 3.77
CA ALA A 211 15.17 6.29 3.15
C ALA A 211 15.90 4.95 2.93
N ALA A 212 15.94 4.08 3.95
CA ALA A 212 16.55 2.76 3.87
C ALA A 212 15.87 1.88 2.79
N ASN A 213 14.54 1.86 2.77
CA ASN A 213 13.77 1.13 1.74
C ASN A 213 14.07 1.67 0.34
N ALA A 214 14.11 3.00 0.17
CA ALA A 214 14.41 3.61 -1.11
C ALA A 214 15.81 3.24 -1.63
N VAL A 215 16.81 3.24 -0.76
CA VAL A 215 18.18 2.79 -1.09
C VAL A 215 18.20 1.32 -1.50
N ALA A 216 17.46 0.46 -0.78
CA ALA A 216 17.34 -0.95 -1.13
C ALA A 216 16.75 -1.18 -2.54
N PHE A 217 15.84 -0.30 -2.97
CA PHE A 217 15.29 -0.29 -4.34
C PHE A 217 16.15 0.46 -5.37
N GLY A 218 17.34 0.94 -4.99
CA GLY A 218 18.29 1.56 -5.91
C GLY A 218 18.19 3.08 -6.03
N ALA A 219 17.53 3.78 -5.09
CA ALA A 219 17.53 5.24 -5.08
C ALA A 219 18.94 5.78 -4.82
N GLU A 220 19.34 6.79 -5.60
CA GLU A 220 20.67 7.40 -5.57
C GLU A 220 20.72 8.71 -4.76
N GLY A 221 19.61 9.04 -4.12
CA GLY A 221 19.50 10.22 -3.27
C GLY A 221 18.05 10.48 -2.86
N ILE A 222 17.88 11.45 -1.98
CA ILE A 222 16.58 12.03 -1.66
C ILE A 222 16.44 13.34 -2.44
N GLY A 223 15.42 13.41 -3.29
CA GLY A 223 15.08 14.58 -4.08
C GLY A 223 14.26 15.60 -3.30
N LEU A 224 13.49 15.15 -2.32
CA LEU A 224 12.76 15.99 -1.39
C LEU A 224 12.53 15.25 -0.08
N CYS A 225 13.04 15.81 1.01
CA CYS A 225 12.66 15.48 2.38
C CYS A 225 11.81 16.62 2.93
N ARG A 226 10.53 16.31 3.22
CA ARG A 226 9.56 17.25 3.79
C ARG A 226 9.61 17.15 5.30
N THR A 227 10.29 18.10 5.93
CA THR A 227 10.56 18.05 7.37
C THR A 227 9.30 18.16 8.23
N GLU A 228 8.21 18.73 7.73
CA GLU A 228 6.92 18.75 8.41
C GLU A 228 6.35 17.35 8.63
N HIS A 229 6.58 16.40 7.73
CA HIS A 229 6.10 15.02 7.87
C HIS A 229 6.75 14.25 9.03
N MET A 230 7.88 14.73 9.54
CA MET A 230 8.53 14.14 10.71
C MET A 230 7.71 14.32 12.00
N PHE A 231 6.75 15.25 12.02
CA PHE A 231 6.03 15.68 13.21
C PHE A 231 4.58 15.18 13.35
N PHE A 232 4.11 14.30 12.46
CA PHE A 232 2.78 13.71 12.57
C PHE A 232 2.67 12.55 13.58
N GLY A 233 3.78 12.08 14.16
CA GLY A 233 3.79 10.99 15.11
C GLY A 233 3.28 11.38 16.50
N GLU A 234 2.94 10.37 17.30
CA GLU A 234 2.55 10.52 18.69
C GLU A 234 3.65 11.26 19.50
N GLY A 235 3.27 12.20 20.33
CA GLY A 235 4.19 13.05 21.11
C GLY A 235 4.86 14.18 20.32
N LYS A 236 4.76 14.21 19.00
CA LYS A 236 5.37 15.23 18.14
C LYS A 236 4.40 16.32 17.69
N ILE A 237 3.12 15.95 17.48
CA ILE A 237 2.11 16.88 16.95
C ILE A 237 1.75 18.03 17.93
N GLY A 238 1.73 17.74 19.23
CA GLY A 238 1.46 18.75 20.26
C GLY A 238 2.48 19.89 20.25
N PRO A 239 3.78 19.61 20.43
CA PRO A 239 4.84 20.63 20.30
C PRO A 239 4.83 21.37 18.97
N MET A 240 4.43 20.71 17.87
CA MET A 240 4.32 21.36 16.56
C MET A 240 3.18 22.39 16.53
N ARG A 241 2.04 22.07 17.11
CA ARG A 241 0.91 22.99 17.30
C ARG A 241 1.29 24.16 18.20
N GLU A 242 1.97 23.91 19.34
CA GLU A 242 2.49 24.96 20.21
C GLU A 242 3.41 25.93 19.43
N MET A 243 4.28 25.42 18.56
CA MET A 243 5.17 26.21 17.74
C MET A 243 4.40 27.09 16.74
N ILE A 244 3.39 26.52 16.07
CA ILE A 244 2.55 27.23 15.10
C ILE A 244 1.76 28.35 15.76
N LEU A 245 1.15 28.08 16.93
CA LEU A 245 0.24 28.99 17.63
C LEU A 245 0.97 29.98 18.56
N ALA A 246 2.29 29.88 18.69
CA ALA A 246 3.05 30.77 19.58
C ALA A 246 2.96 32.24 19.14
N ASP A 247 2.44 33.10 20.02
CA ASP A 247 2.26 34.53 19.81
C ASP A 247 3.58 35.34 19.87
N ASN A 248 4.59 34.77 20.50
CA ASN A 248 5.87 35.46 20.70
C ASN A 248 7.06 34.54 20.45
N VAL A 249 8.23 35.14 20.28
CA VAL A 249 9.48 34.43 19.95
C VAL A 249 9.93 33.48 21.07
N GLU A 250 9.69 33.83 22.33
CA GLU A 250 10.15 33.04 23.48
C GLU A 250 9.37 31.72 23.56
N ASP A 251 8.05 31.76 23.45
CA ASP A 251 7.23 30.55 23.48
C ASP A 251 7.46 29.68 22.26
N ARG A 252 7.63 30.29 21.11
CA ARG A 252 8.04 29.56 19.88
C ARG A 252 9.37 28.85 20.05
N ARG A 253 10.36 29.46 20.69
CA ARG A 253 11.65 28.83 21.01
C ARG A 253 11.50 27.67 21.97
N LYS A 254 10.63 27.77 22.99
CA LYS A 254 10.33 26.66 23.91
C LYS A 254 9.73 25.46 23.16
N ALA A 255 8.78 25.70 22.30
CA ALA A 255 8.16 24.66 21.46
C ALA A 255 9.19 24.02 20.51
N LEU A 256 10.01 24.81 19.84
CA LEU A 256 11.09 24.32 18.97
C LEU A 256 12.11 23.49 19.72
N ALA A 257 12.42 23.84 20.98
CA ALA A 257 13.33 23.05 21.81
C ALA A 257 12.79 21.63 22.10
N LYS A 258 11.45 21.46 22.17
CA LYS A 258 10.81 20.15 22.30
C LYS A 258 10.89 19.33 21.00
N LEU A 259 10.85 19.99 19.83
CA LEU A 259 10.88 19.35 18.51
C LEU A 259 12.30 18.93 18.09
N LEU A 260 13.32 19.70 18.53
CA LEU A 260 14.71 19.51 18.10
C LEU A 260 15.24 18.08 18.31
N PRO A 261 15.03 17.38 19.43
CA PRO A 261 15.51 16.02 19.62
C PRO A 261 14.93 15.03 18.61
N PHE A 262 13.65 15.17 18.30
CA PHE A 262 12.96 14.30 17.32
C PHE A 262 13.51 14.52 15.91
N GLN A 263 13.62 15.77 15.47
CA GLN A 263 14.13 16.10 14.15
C GLN A 263 15.59 15.68 13.98
N ARG A 264 16.41 15.84 15.04
CA ARG A 264 17.80 15.39 15.06
C ARG A 264 17.87 13.88 14.83
N ALA A 265 17.10 13.09 15.59
CA ALA A 265 17.10 11.64 15.48
C ALA A 265 16.62 11.18 14.07
N ASP A 266 15.60 11.83 13.53
CA ASP A 266 15.10 11.54 12.18
C ASP A 266 16.17 11.85 11.11
N PHE A 267 16.89 12.99 11.22
CA PHE A 267 17.99 13.31 10.29
C PHE A 267 19.19 12.40 10.44
N GLU A 268 19.61 12.07 11.66
CA GLU A 268 20.68 11.12 11.91
C GLU A 268 20.40 9.78 11.24
N GLY A 269 19.17 9.26 11.42
CA GLY A 269 18.76 8.01 10.76
C GLY A 269 18.65 8.10 9.26
N ILE A 270 18.15 9.24 8.71
CA ILE A 270 18.12 9.46 7.26
C ILE A 270 19.54 9.50 6.68
N PHE A 271 20.46 10.23 7.30
CA PHE A 271 21.84 10.34 6.80
C PHE A 271 22.58 9.01 6.90
N GLU A 272 22.36 8.24 7.97
CA GLU A 272 22.89 6.88 8.11
C GLU A 272 22.38 5.98 6.98
N ALA A 273 21.08 5.96 6.72
CA ALA A 273 20.49 5.16 5.63
C ALA A 273 20.99 5.59 4.25
N MET A 274 21.21 6.89 4.05
CA MET A 274 21.66 7.43 2.75
C MET A 274 23.16 7.24 2.48
N ASP A 275 23.96 7.02 3.50
CA ASP A 275 25.38 6.66 3.39
C ASP A 275 26.12 7.46 2.31
N GLY A 276 26.22 8.78 2.50
CA GLY A 276 26.91 9.72 1.59
C GLY A 276 26.14 10.10 0.31
N ARG A 277 24.96 9.52 0.08
CA ARG A 277 24.10 9.94 -1.04
C ARG A 277 23.48 11.31 -0.77
N PRO A 278 23.22 12.14 -1.83
CA PRO A 278 22.67 13.48 -1.65
C PRO A 278 21.24 13.46 -1.08
N VAL A 279 21.00 14.38 -0.13
CA VAL A 279 19.69 14.59 0.49
C VAL A 279 19.28 16.04 0.32
N THR A 280 18.19 16.29 -0.38
CA THR A 280 17.60 17.63 -0.50
C THR A 280 16.52 17.80 0.55
N ILE A 281 16.74 18.76 1.46
CA ILE A 281 15.87 19.01 2.60
C ILE A 281 15.07 20.27 2.36
N ARG A 282 13.75 20.22 2.49
CA ARG A 282 12.89 21.38 2.62
C ARG A 282 12.90 21.85 4.09
N THR A 283 13.18 23.10 4.33
CA THR A 283 13.00 23.69 5.66
C THR A 283 11.53 23.65 6.05
N ILE A 284 11.26 23.68 7.37
CA ILE A 284 9.90 23.54 7.93
C ILE A 284 8.93 24.52 7.26
N ASP A 285 7.90 23.95 6.67
CA ASP A 285 6.79 24.66 6.02
C ASP A 285 5.47 23.95 6.37
N PRO A 286 4.97 24.11 7.64
CA PRO A 286 3.84 23.35 8.11
C PRO A 286 2.54 23.84 7.47
N PRO A 287 1.82 22.99 6.71
CA PRO A 287 0.47 23.34 6.25
C PRO A 287 -0.47 23.40 7.44
N LEU A 288 -1.00 24.60 7.73
CA LEU A 288 -1.83 24.82 8.94
C LEU A 288 -3.02 23.86 9.02
N HIS A 289 -3.64 23.58 7.86
CA HIS A 289 -4.79 22.69 7.75
C HIS A 289 -4.48 21.22 8.07
N GLU A 290 -3.22 20.80 8.03
CA GLU A 290 -2.83 19.43 8.40
C GLU A 290 -2.53 19.28 9.89
N PHE A 291 -2.08 20.36 10.55
CA PHE A 291 -1.70 20.34 11.96
C PHE A 291 -2.79 20.83 12.90
N LEU A 292 -3.65 21.73 12.46
CA LEU A 292 -4.70 22.33 13.28
C LEU A 292 -6.04 21.64 13.04
N PRO A 293 -6.85 21.42 14.09
CA PRO A 293 -8.19 20.87 13.94
C PRO A 293 -9.09 21.73 13.06
N HIS A 294 -9.97 21.10 12.29
CA HIS A 294 -10.92 21.79 11.42
C HIS A 294 -12.23 22.14 12.14
N ASP A 295 -12.57 21.43 13.21
CA ASP A 295 -13.81 21.59 13.97
C ASP A 295 -13.60 22.49 15.19
N GLU A 296 -14.68 23.18 15.59
CA GLU A 296 -14.68 24.13 16.72
C GLU A 296 -14.33 23.46 18.05
N ALA A 297 -14.70 22.19 18.23
CA ALA A 297 -14.41 21.45 19.45
C ALA A 297 -12.91 21.13 19.57
N GLY A 298 -12.29 20.72 18.49
CA GLY A 298 -10.86 20.46 18.44
C GLY A 298 -10.03 21.74 18.55
N GLN A 299 -10.49 22.86 17.95
CA GLN A 299 -9.81 24.16 18.05
C GLN A 299 -9.81 24.72 19.48
N LYS A 300 -10.82 24.38 20.31
CA LYS A 300 -10.86 24.75 21.73
C LYS A 300 -9.94 23.90 22.61
N GLN A 301 -9.42 22.80 22.12
CA GLN A 301 -8.53 21.88 22.86
C GLN A 301 -7.04 22.14 22.58
N VAL A 302 -6.74 22.95 21.58
CA VAL A 302 -5.40 23.31 21.14
C VAL A 302 -5.08 24.74 21.53
#